data_56e75d037dc7112f1bcc6a75faa16e74
#
_entry.id   56e75d037dc7112f1bcc6a75faa16e74
#
_cell.length_a   1.000
_cell.length_b   1.000
_cell.length_c   1.000
_cell.angle_alpha   90.00
_cell.angle_beta   90.00
_cell.angle_gamma   90.00
#
_symmetry.space_group_name_H-M   'P 1'
#
loop_
_entity.id
_entity.type
_entity.pdbx_description
1 polymer ?
#
loop_
_entity_poly.entity_id
_entity_poly.type
_entity_poly.pdbx_seq_one_letter_code
_entity_poly.pdbx_strand_id
1 'polypeptide(L)'
;MNNKILFLIVCLNAFFIEAQTSMEAKKLLENVSKQIESYDNIKFEFNYVLNNRKEQINQESKGEITVAGDLYKLDFLEATQLYDGKSLHTIIPENEEITITTPEEGADFGINPTALLHFYKEGYDYQWDITQRIEGKKIQFIKLIPTEEDAEILSILIGIDVSRKHIFRIIEVGINGTYTTLTINDMKVNTPLLEDYFVFDKKKYPDYYIND
;
A
#
# COMPACT_ATOMS: atom_id res chain seq x y z
N MET A 1 -39.13 -31.78 -17.98
CA MET A 1 -38.51 -30.91 -16.95
C MET A 1 -38.33 -29.55 -17.60
N ASN A 2 -39.03 -28.51 -17.12
CA ASN A 2 -39.19 -27.25 -17.84
C ASN A 2 -37.86 -26.50 -17.97
N ASN A 3 -37.53 -26.02 -19.18
CA ASN A 3 -36.35 -25.20 -19.46
C ASN A 3 -36.19 -23.99 -18.52
N LYS A 4 -37.31 -23.49 -17.98
CA LYS A 4 -37.32 -22.40 -16.96
C LYS A 4 -36.71 -22.82 -15.62
N ILE A 5 -36.91 -24.08 -15.19
CA ILE A 5 -36.35 -24.60 -13.94
C ILE A 5 -34.84 -24.83 -14.09
N LEU A 6 -34.41 -25.33 -15.26
CA LEU A 6 -33.00 -25.50 -15.57
C LEU A 6 -32.26 -24.18 -15.61
N PHE A 7 -32.84 -23.12 -16.18
CA PHE A 7 -32.28 -21.79 -16.24
C PHE A 7 -32.15 -21.16 -14.81
N LEU A 8 -33.14 -21.36 -13.94
CA LEU A 8 -33.12 -20.88 -12.56
C LEU A 8 -32.01 -21.55 -11.74
N ILE A 9 -31.77 -22.85 -11.94
CA ILE A 9 -30.70 -23.60 -11.24
C ILE A 9 -29.32 -23.12 -11.69
N VAL A 10 -29.14 -22.80 -12.98
CA VAL A 10 -27.86 -22.28 -13.49
C VAL A 10 -27.56 -20.88 -12.94
N CYS A 11 -28.57 -20.00 -12.86
CA CYS A 11 -28.41 -18.67 -12.28
C CYS A 11 -28.07 -18.73 -10.77
N LEU A 12 -28.67 -19.65 -10.03
CA LEU A 12 -28.38 -19.80 -8.60
C LEU A 12 -26.92 -20.20 -8.34
N ASN A 13 -26.35 -21.08 -9.18
CA ASN A 13 -24.95 -21.49 -9.03
C ASN A 13 -23.94 -20.36 -9.34
N ALA A 14 -24.27 -19.44 -10.24
CA ALA A 14 -23.39 -18.30 -10.54
C ALA A 14 -23.20 -17.36 -9.34
N PHE A 15 -24.26 -17.09 -8.58
CA PHE A 15 -24.17 -16.28 -7.36
C PHE A 15 -23.33 -16.94 -6.23
N PHE A 16 -23.35 -18.25 -6.13
CA PHE A 16 -22.52 -18.96 -5.14
C PHE A 16 -21.04 -18.90 -5.46
N ILE A 17 -20.65 -18.89 -6.74
CA ILE A 17 -19.24 -18.83 -7.15
C ILE A 17 -18.65 -17.45 -6.83
N GLU A 18 -19.35 -16.35 -7.11
CA GLU A 18 -18.88 -14.99 -6.81
C GLU A 18 -18.75 -14.77 -5.29
N ALA A 19 -19.73 -15.18 -4.51
CA ALA A 19 -19.68 -15.08 -3.05
C ALA A 19 -18.51 -15.86 -2.45
N GLN A 20 -18.19 -17.04 -2.98
CA GLN A 20 -17.08 -17.86 -2.53
C GLN A 20 -15.73 -17.22 -2.84
N THR A 21 -15.55 -16.68 -4.05
CA THR A 21 -14.30 -16.02 -4.46
C THR A 21 -14.03 -14.75 -3.67
N SER A 22 -15.08 -13.96 -3.35
CA SER A 22 -14.97 -12.78 -2.49
C SER A 22 -14.54 -13.15 -1.07
N MET A 23 -15.09 -14.21 -0.51
CA MET A 23 -14.76 -14.71 0.83
C MET A 23 -13.31 -15.23 0.89
N GLU A 24 -12.83 -15.93 -0.14
CA GLU A 24 -11.44 -16.39 -0.24
C GLU A 24 -10.46 -15.21 -0.34
N ALA A 25 -10.80 -14.19 -1.12
CA ALA A 25 -10.03 -12.97 -1.24
C ALA A 25 -9.87 -12.26 0.11
N LYS A 26 -10.99 -12.05 0.81
CA LYS A 26 -11.00 -11.44 2.13
C LYS A 26 -10.16 -12.24 3.13
N LYS A 27 -10.32 -13.56 3.16
CA LYS A 27 -9.54 -14.43 4.04
C LYS A 27 -8.04 -14.37 3.76
N LEU A 28 -7.61 -14.26 2.50
CA LEU A 28 -6.21 -14.10 2.16
C LEU A 28 -5.67 -12.77 2.67
N LEU A 29 -6.39 -11.67 2.47
CA LEU A 29 -6.04 -10.34 2.97
C LEU A 29 -5.98 -10.30 4.51
N GLU A 30 -6.92 -10.94 5.21
CA GLU A 30 -6.89 -11.07 6.67
C GLU A 30 -5.64 -11.83 7.16
N ASN A 31 -5.21 -12.86 6.43
CA ASN A 31 -3.98 -13.58 6.76
C ASN A 31 -2.72 -12.72 6.55
N VAL A 32 -2.71 -11.86 5.50
CA VAL A 32 -1.65 -10.88 5.27
C VAL A 32 -1.62 -9.87 6.41
N SER A 33 -2.76 -9.31 6.80
CA SER A 33 -2.88 -8.37 7.92
C SER A 33 -2.33 -8.95 9.22
N LYS A 34 -2.77 -10.16 9.59
CA LYS A 34 -2.29 -10.86 10.78
C LYS A 34 -0.77 -11.11 10.75
N GLN A 35 -0.23 -11.41 9.57
CA GLN A 35 1.21 -11.61 9.41
C GLN A 35 1.97 -10.30 9.60
N ILE A 36 1.50 -9.19 9.02
CA ILE A 36 2.08 -7.85 9.16
C ILE A 36 2.01 -7.40 10.63
N GLU A 37 0.87 -7.55 11.27
CA GLU A 37 0.65 -7.18 12.68
C GLU A 37 1.47 -8.01 13.69
N SER A 38 2.00 -9.16 13.26
CA SER A 38 2.86 -9.99 14.10
C SER A 38 4.32 -9.53 14.16
N TYR A 39 4.70 -8.55 13.38
CA TYR A 39 6.07 -8.05 13.34
C TYR A 39 6.26 -6.82 14.23
N ASP A 40 7.37 -6.78 14.98
CA ASP A 40 7.77 -5.61 15.77
C ASP A 40 8.12 -4.41 14.88
N ASN A 41 8.74 -4.69 13.74
CA ASN A 41 9.03 -3.71 12.71
C ASN A 41 9.15 -4.35 11.33
N ILE A 42 8.92 -3.52 10.31
CA ILE A 42 9.03 -3.90 8.90
C ILE A 42 9.87 -2.84 8.21
N LYS A 43 10.90 -3.28 7.48
CA LYS A 43 11.70 -2.42 6.61
C LYS A 43 11.65 -2.99 5.19
N PHE A 44 11.37 -2.15 4.18
CA PHE A 44 11.43 -2.58 2.78
C PHE A 44 11.83 -1.45 1.83
N GLU A 45 12.47 -1.87 0.75
CA GLU A 45 12.69 -1.03 -0.42
C GLU A 45 11.55 -1.25 -1.42
N PHE A 46 11.18 -0.21 -2.15
CA PHE A 46 10.13 -0.30 -3.16
C PHE A 46 10.49 0.47 -4.44
N ASN A 47 9.93 0.01 -5.55
CA ASN A 47 9.86 0.76 -6.79
C ASN A 47 8.46 1.35 -6.93
N TYR A 48 8.40 2.63 -7.25
CA TYR A 48 7.17 3.36 -7.52
C TYR A 48 7.16 3.77 -9.00
N VAL A 49 6.07 3.47 -9.69
CA VAL A 49 5.87 3.84 -11.09
C VAL A 49 4.54 4.54 -11.23
N LEU A 50 4.56 5.76 -11.75
CA LEU A 50 3.38 6.53 -12.14
C LEU A 50 3.30 6.55 -13.67
N ASN A 51 2.24 6.00 -14.23
CA ASN A 51 2.02 5.95 -15.67
C ASN A 51 0.64 6.49 -16.05
N ASN A 52 0.61 7.49 -16.94
CA ASN A 52 -0.61 7.95 -17.59
C ASN A 52 -0.34 8.13 -19.08
N ARG A 53 -0.87 7.21 -19.89
CA ARG A 53 -0.62 7.23 -21.34
C ARG A 53 -1.28 8.42 -22.04
N LYS A 54 -2.41 8.91 -21.54
CA LYS A 54 -3.11 10.06 -22.14
C LYS A 54 -2.31 11.34 -21.96
N GLU A 55 -1.73 11.53 -20.76
CA GLU A 55 -0.94 12.68 -20.40
C GLU A 55 0.55 12.49 -20.73
N GLN A 56 0.94 11.35 -21.31
CA GLN A 56 2.33 11.00 -21.63
C GLN A 56 3.28 11.03 -20.41
N ILE A 57 2.74 10.72 -19.23
CA ILE A 57 3.49 10.63 -17.99
C ILE A 57 4.01 9.21 -17.82
N ASN A 58 5.30 9.08 -17.55
CA ASN A 58 5.93 7.84 -17.08
C ASN A 58 7.06 8.23 -16.15
N GLN A 59 6.83 8.10 -14.85
CA GLN A 59 7.79 8.45 -13.80
C GLN A 59 8.10 7.20 -12.99
N GLU A 60 9.38 6.98 -12.73
CA GLU A 60 9.86 5.89 -11.91
C GLU A 60 10.72 6.45 -10.78
N SER A 61 10.46 5.99 -9.56
CA SER A 61 11.19 6.38 -8.37
C SER A 61 11.40 5.17 -7.46
N LYS A 62 12.37 5.26 -6.58
CA LYS A 62 12.63 4.26 -5.55
C LYS A 62 12.51 4.90 -4.19
N GLY A 63 12.11 4.11 -3.21
CA GLY A 63 12.06 4.55 -1.83
C GLY A 63 12.39 3.41 -0.88
N GLU A 64 12.60 3.80 0.36
CA GLU A 64 12.79 2.88 1.48
C GLU A 64 11.86 3.31 2.60
N ILE A 65 11.28 2.34 3.28
CA ILE A 65 10.41 2.60 4.42
C ILE A 65 10.77 1.67 5.58
N THR A 66 10.70 2.21 6.78
CA THR A 66 10.73 1.45 8.04
C THR A 66 9.50 1.82 8.85
N VAL A 67 8.75 0.83 9.32
CA VAL A 67 7.55 0.99 10.16
C VAL A 67 7.72 0.18 11.44
N ALA A 68 7.32 0.74 12.59
CA ALA A 68 7.23 0.03 13.87
C ALA A 68 6.01 0.54 14.66
N GLY A 69 4.93 -0.24 14.67
CA GLY A 69 3.62 0.23 15.13
C GLY A 69 3.17 1.42 14.30
N ASP A 70 2.88 2.56 14.96
CA ASP A 70 2.49 3.79 14.29
C ASP A 70 3.67 4.64 13.81
N LEU A 71 4.89 4.34 14.28
CA LEU A 71 6.11 5.07 13.92
C LEU A 71 6.57 4.70 12.52
N TYR A 72 7.05 5.68 11.76
CA TYR A 72 7.65 5.39 10.47
C TYR A 72 8.75 6.36 10.06
N LYS A 73 9.63 5.87 9.19
CA LYS A 73 10.57 6.66 8.43
C LYS A 73 10.45 6.24 6.96
N LEU A 74 10.17 7.21 6.09
CA LEU A 74 10.05 7.04 4.64
C LEU A 74 11.09 7.94 3.95
N ASP A 75 11.97 7.34 3.18
CA ASP A 75 12.89 8.03 2.29
C ASP A 75 12.34 7.88 0.84
N PHE A 76 11.82 8.95 0.25
CA PHE A 76 11.17 8.93 -1.06
C PHE A 76 11.19 10.32 -1.73
N LEU A 77 11.40 10.39 -3.05
CA LEU A 77 11.41 11.63 -3.84
C LEU A 77 12.32 12.71 -3.23
N GLU A 78 13.55 12.32 -2.85
CA GLU A 78 14.57 13.23 -2.28
C GLU A 78 14.17 13.88 -0.95
N ALA A 79 13.08 13.42 -0.33
CA ALA A 79 12.62 13.82 0.98
C ALA A 79 12.66 12.66 1.97
N THR A 80 12.87 12.97 3.25
CA THR A 80 12.68 12.05 4.35
C THR A 80 11.48 12.47 5.17
N GLN A 81 10.51 11.59 5.34
CA GLN A 81 9.42 11.74 6.31
C GLN A 81 9.72 10.90 7.54
N LEU A 82 9.64 11.49 8.71
CA LEU A 82 9.84 10.85 9.99
C LEU A 82 8.66 11.15 10.91
N TYR A 83 7.88 10.14 11.25
CA TYR A 83 6.81 10.23 12.24
C TYR A 83 7.25 9.60 13.57
N ASP A 84 7.28 10.40 14.63
CA ASP A 84 7.76 10.03 15.94
C ASP A 84 6.66 9.61 16.93
N GLY A 85 5.43 9.46 16.43
CA GLY A 85 4.22 9.15 17.22
C GLY A 85 3.44 10.39 17.64
N LYS A 86 3.95 11.60 17.37
CA LYS A 86 3.32 12.88 17.69
C LYS A 86 3.34 13.84 16.53
N SER A 87 4.49 14.03 15.91
CA SER A 87 4.74 14.99 14.85
C SER A 87 5.31 14.30 13.63
N LEU A 88 4.94 14.78 12.47
CA LEU A 88 5.51 14.40 11.18
C LEU A 88 6.55 15.44 10.78
N HIS A 89 7.80 15.00 10.67
CA HIS A 89 8.93 15.80 10.22
C HIS A 89 9.22 15.48 8.76
N THR A 90 8.99 16.42 7.86
CA THR A 90 9.34 16.31 6.43
C THR A 90 10.62 17.09 6.19
N ILE A 91 11.68 16.39 5.86
CA ILE A 91 13.03 16.93 5.65
C ILE A 91 13.31 16.92 4.16
N ILE A 92 13.60 18.10 3.59
CA ILE A 92 13.92 18.31 2.17
C ILE A 92 15.35 18.85 2.08
N PRO A 93 16.36 17.97 1.89
CA PRO A 93 17.77 18.37 1.91
C PRO A 93 18.15 19.39 0.84
N GLU A 94 17.53 19.31 -0.35
CA GLU A 94 17.80 20.24 -1.46
C GLU A 94 17.47 21.70 -1.08
N ASN A 95 16.43 21.88 -0.26
CA ASN A 95 15.97 23.20 0.17
C ASN A 95 16.54 23.61 1.54
N GLU A 96 17.28 22.72 2.22
CA GLU A 96 17.67 22.89 3.62
C GLU A 96 16.47 23.27 4.51
N GLU A 97 15.32 22.60 4.28
CA GLU A 97 14.05 22.88 4.93
C GLU A 97 13.51 21.65 5.67
N ILE A 98 12.90 21.91 6.83
CA ILE A 98 12.17 20.92 7.61
C ILE A 98 10.80 21.50 7.95
N THR A 99 9.75 20.79 7.57
CA THR A 99 8.38 21.13 7.95
C THR A 99 7.91 20.15 9.03
N ILE A 100 7.33 20.70 10.10
CA ILE A 100 6.76 19.89 11.21
C ILE A 100 5.25 20.06 11.17
N THR A 101 4.53 18.95 10.98
CA THR A 101 3.06 18.95 10.86
C THR A 101 2.46 17.83 11.70
N THR A 102 1.12 17.78 11.74
CA THR A 102 0.40 16.59 12.17
C THR A 102 0.30 15.57 11.00
N PRO A 103 0.07 14.28 11.27
CA PRO A 103 -0.09 13.27 10.21
C PRO A 103 -1.22 13.58 9.21
N GLU A 104 -2.30 14.24 9.68
CA GLU A 104 -3.43 14.60 8.84
C GLU A 104 -3.07 15.72 7.84
N GLU A 105 -2.20 16.66 8.27
CA GLU A 105 -1.75 17.78 7.42
C GLU A 105 -0.62 17.38 6.46
N GLY A 106 0.19 16.39 6.84
CA GLY A 106 1.37 15.94 6.08
C GLY A 106 1.09 14.89 5.00
N ALA A 107 -0.18 14.63 4.66
CA ALA A 107 -0.57 13.61 3.68
C ALA A 107 -0.22 13.96 2.21
N ASP A 108 0.44 15.09 1.96
CA ASP A 108 0.72 15.63 0.61
C ASP A 108 1.62 14.73 -0.27
N PHE A 109 2.36 13.78 0.29
CA PHE A 109 3.15 12.83 -0.48
C PHE A 109 2.36 11.61 -1.01
N GLY A 110 1.04 11.56 -0.78
CA GLY A 110 0.14 10.53 -1.34
C GLY A 110 0.36 9.12 -0.81
N ILE A 111 1.37 8.88 0.00
CA ILE A 111 1.67 7.57 0.61
C ILE A 111 1.68 7.75 2.13
N ASN A 112 0.62 7.28 2.80
CA ASN A 112 0.67 7.08 4.24
C ASN A 112 1.22 5.67 4.51
N PRO A 113 2.45 5.53 5.05
CA PRO A 113 3.11 4.25 5.19
C PRO A 113 2.38 3.24 6.07
N THR A 114 1.78 3.69 7.16
CA THR A 114 1.01 2.81 8.05
C THR A 114 -0.33 2.44 7.42
N ALA A 115 -0.99 3.38 6.75
CA ALA A 115 -2.21 3.11 5.99
C ALA A 115 -1.95 2.12 4.85
N LEU A 116 -0.80 2.19 4.16
CA LEU A 116 -0.44 1.27 3.06
C LEU A 116 -0.51 -0.22 3.46
N LEU A 117 -0.29 -0.52 4.73
CA LEU A 117 -0.34 -1.89 5.24
C LEU A 117 -1.76 -2.34 5.66
N HIS A 118 -2.73 -1.41 5.70
CA HIS A 118 -4.05 -1.68 6.27
C HIS A 118 -5.24 -1.15 5.46
N PHE A 119 -5.04 -0.27 4.45
CA PHE A 119 -6.10 0.41 3.70
C PHE A 119 -7.15 -0.53 3.09
N TYR A 120 -6.73 -1.74 2.77
CA TYR A 120 -7.56 -2.75 2.11
C TYR A 120 -8.56 -3.45 3.03
N LYS A 121 -8.63 -3.12 4.32
CA LYS A 121 -9.52 -3.77 5.28
C LYS A 121 -10.98 -3.34 5.13
N GLU A 122 -11.23 -2.10 4.74
CA GLU A 122 -12.55 -1.48 4.67
C GLU A 122 -12.70 -0.63 3.41
N GLY A 123 -13.93 -0.37 3.00
CA GLY A 123 -14.23 0.51 1.87
C GLY A 123 -14.17 -0.14 0.48
N TYR A 124 -14.02 -1.47 0.41
CA TYR A 124 -13.87 -2.17 -0.86
C TYR A 124 -14.69 -3.46 -0.92
N ASP A 125 -15.17 -3.77 -2.14
CA ASP A 125 -15.56 -5.11 -2.54
C ASP A 125 -14.35 -5.88 -3.05
N TYR A 126 -14.25 -7.17 -2.67
CA TYR A 126 -13.08 -8.00 -2.95
C TYR A 126 -13.38 -9.01 -4.04
N GLN A 127 -12.51 -9.11 -5.02
CA GLN A 127 -12.58 -10.10 -6.09
C GLN A 127 -11.27 -10.89 -6.16
N TRP A 128 -11.38 -12.22 -6.20
CA TRP A 128 -10.26 -13.09 -6.50
C TRP A 128 -9.86 -12.89 -7.97
N ASP A 129 -8.64 -12.48 -8.23
CA ASP A 129 -8.14 -12.23 -9.56
C ASP A 129 -7.08 -13.27 -9.95
N ILE A 130 -6.26 -12.98 -10.92
CA ILE A 130 -5.30 -13.92 -11.50
C ILE A 130 -4.20 -14.32 -10.50
N THR A 131 -3.71 -15.55 -10.67
CA THR A 131 -2.44 -15.99 -10.06
C THR A 131 -1.33 -15.92 -11.10
N GLN A 132 -0.21 -15.30 -10.76
CA GLN A 132 0.97 -15.22 -11.63
C GLN A 132 2.21 -15.75 -10.91
N ARG A 133 3.18 -16.24 -11.70
CA ARG A 133 4.52 -16.53 -11.19
C ARG A 133 5.45 -15.38 -11.61
N ILE A 134 5.92 -14.60 -10.62
CA ILE A 134 6.78 -13.43 -10.82
C ILE A 134 8.05 -13.66 -10.00
N GLU A 135 9.22 -13.60 -10.65
CA GLU A 135 10.52 -13.82 -9.99
C GLU A 135 10.57 -15.11 -9.14
N GLY A 136 9.97 -16.18 -9.67
CA GLY A 136 9.88 -17.47 -8.96
C GLY A 136 8.85 -17.55 -7.84
N LYS A 137 8.24 -16.44 -7.42
CA LYS A 137 7.21 -16.37 -6.39
C LYS A 137 5.82 -16.63 -6.98
N LYS A 138 4.95 -17.30 -6.24
CA LYS A 138 3.53 -17.43 -6.60
C LYS A 138 2.78 -16.22 -6.06
N ILE A 139 2.38 -15.32 -6.94
CA ILE A 139 1.67 -14.10 -6.59
C ILE A 139 0.20 -14.27 -6.94
N GLN A 140 -0.67 -14.18 -5.94
CA GLN A 140 -2.11 -14.09 -6.10
C GLN A 140 -2.52 -12.63 -6.10
N PHE A 141 -3.22 -12.20 -7.13
CA PHE A 141 -3.81 -10.87 -7.18
C PHE A 141 -5.23 -10.90 -6.61
N ILE A 142 -5.53 -9.90 -5.78
CA ILE A 142 -6.87 -9.57 -5.30
C ILE A 142 -7.22 -8.20 -5.87
N LYS A 143 -8.37 -8.10 -6.52
CA LYS A 143 -8.91 -6.83 -7.00
C LYS A 143 -9.85 -6.25 -5.96
N LEU A 144 -9.61 -5.01 -5.58
CA LEU A 144 -10.43 -4.20 -4.70
C LEU A 144 -11.18 -3.18 -5.55
N ILE A 145 -12.48 -3.10 -5.36
CA ILE A 145 -13.35 -2.12 -6.03
C ILE A 145 -13.90 -1.22 -4.93
N PRO A 146 -13.66 0.11 -4.99
CA PRO A 146 -14.22 1.04 -4.01
C PRO A 146 -15.73 0.91 -3.92
N THR A 147 -16.28 1.01 -2.70
CA THR A 147 -17.73 1.01 -2.47
C THR A 147 -18.34 2.41 -2.48
N GLU A 148 -17.50 3.46 -2.45
CA GLU A 148 -17.91 4.84 -2.57
C GLU A 148 -18.21 5.19 -4.04
N GLU A 149 -19.35 5.86 -4.29
CA GLU A 149 -19.82 6.18 -5.66
C GLU A 149 -18.97 7.27 -6.36
N ASP A 150 -18.33 8.15 -5.58
CA ASP A 150 -17.50 9.27 -6.04
C ASP A 150 -15.99 9.02 -5.91
N ALA A 151 -15.59 7.76 -5.73
CA ALA A 151 -14.18 7.40 -5.62
C ALA A 151 -13.41 7.80 -6.90
N GLU A 152 -12.25 8.43 -6.73
CA GLU A 152 -11.36 8.78 -7.85
C GLU A 152 -10.56 7.57 -8.39
N ILE A 153 -10.71 6.44 -7.73
CA ILE A 153 -10.03 5.17 -8.04
C ILE A 153 -11.05 4.19 -8.61
N LEU A 154 -10.75 3.58 -9.77
CA LEU A 154 -11.57 2.52 -10.36
C LEU A 154 -11.36 1.18 -9.65
N SER A 155 -10.13 0.86 -9.30
CA SER A 155 -9.79 -0.38 -8.60
C SER A 155 -8.35 -0.36 -8.11
N ILE A 156 -8.07 -1.23 -7.13
CA ILE A 156 -6.71 -1.53 -6.68
C ILE A 156 -6.48 -3.03 -6.83
N LEU A 157 -5.34 -3.42 -7.42
CA LEU A 157 -4.90 -4.80 -7.44
C LEU A 157 -3.78 -4.99 -6.43
N ILE A 158 -3.99 -5.88 -5.47
CA ILE A 158 -2.97 -6.26 -4.49
C ILE A 158 -2.42 -7.63 -4.87
N GLY A 159 -1.15 -7.68 -5.26
CA GLY A 159 -0.41 -8.90 -5.50
C GLY A 159 0.22 -9.39 -4.20
N ILE A 160 -0.13 -10.61 -3.79
CA ILE A 160 0.31 -11.23 -2.54
C ILE A 160 1.23 -12.40 -2.83
N ASP A 161 2.42 -12.40 -2.24
CA ASP A 161 3.24 -13.61 -2.15
C ASP A 161 2.56 -14.60 -1.21
N VAL A 162 1.95 -15.62 -1.79
CA VAL A 162 1.14 -16.60 -1.05
C VAL A 162 1.95 -17.38 -0.03
N SER A 163 3.24 -17.60 -0.31
CA SER A 163 4.11 -18.39 0.55
C SER A 163 4.53 -17.64 1.81
N ARG A 164 4.76 -16.34 1.68
CA ARG A 164 5.20 -15.46 2.77
C ARG A 164 4.06 -14.70 3.42
N LYS A 165 2.90 -14.64 2.75
CA LYS A 165 1.75 -13.79 3.12
C LYS A 165 2.14 -12.31 3.22
N HIS A 166 2.97 -11.86 2.29
CA HIS A 166 3.42 -10.48 2.20
C HIS A 166 2.83 -9.83 0.96
N ILE A 167 2.56 -8.53 1.04
CA ILE A 167 2.25 -7.72 -0.13
C ILE A 167 3.52 -7.67 -0.99
N PHE A 168 3.37 -8.03 -2.26
CA PHE A 168 4.44 -7.96 -3.26
C PHE A 168 4.27 -6.72 -4.14
N ARG A 169 3.01 -6.41 -4.53
CA ARG A 169 2.73 -5.30 -5.44
C ARG A 169 1.36 -4.71 -5.18
N ILE A 170 1.24 -3.40 -5.30
CA ILE A 170 -0.02 -2.68 -5.32
C ILE A 170 -0.10 -1.93 -6.64
N ILE A 171 -1.23 -2.03 -7.35
CA ILE A 171 -1.50 -1.30 -8.58
C ILE A 171 -2.82 -0.57 -8.39
N GLU A 172 -2.78 0.73 -8.31
CA GLU A 172 -3.95 1.59 -8.29
C GLU A 172 -4.30 2.02 -9.72
N VAL A 173 -5.57 1.98 -10.06
CA VAL A 173 -6.11 2.40 -11.36
C VAL A 173 -7.05 3.57 -11.14
N GLY A 174 -6.63 4.76 -11.50
CA GLY A 174 -7.43 5.99 -11.40
C GLY A 174 -8.45 6.13 -12.52
N ILE A 175 -9.55 6.85 -12.26
CA ILE A 175 -10.60 7.15 -13.25
C ILE A 175 -10.07 7.97 -14.44
N ASN A 176 -9.02 8.76 -14.21
CA ASN A 176 -8.33 9.58 -15.23
C ASN A 176 -7.39 8.76 -16.12
N GLY A 177 -7.28 7.42 -15.92
CA GLY A 177 -6.40 6.53 -16.66
C GLY A 177 -4.96 6.51 -16.14
N THR A 178 -4.71 7.03 -14.96
CA THR A 178 -3.42 6.92 -14.26
C THR A 178 -3.31 5.53 -13.63
N TYR A 179 -2.13 4.93 -13.75
CA TYR A 179 -1.73 3.70 -13.07
C TYR A 179 -0.59 4.04 -12.12
N THR A 180 -0.81 3.82 -10.84
CA THR A 180 0.22 3.92 -9.81
C THR A 180 0.63 2.52 -9.39
N THR A 181 1.88 2.15 -9.57
CA THR A 181 2.39 0.82 -9.20
C THR A 181 3.47 0.95 -8.15
N LEU A 182 3.27 0.30 -7.02
CA LEU A 182 4.28 0.13 -5.97
C LEU A 182 4.65 -1.35 -5.90
N THR A 183 5.94 -1.66 -6.11
CA THR A 183 6.47 -3.03 -6.00
C THR A 183 7.46 -3.10 -4.86
N ILE A 184 7.21 -3.99 -3.89
CA ILE A 184 8.08 -4.23 -2.74
C ILE A 184 9.20 -5.19 -3.19
N ASN A 185 10.45 -4.74 -3.10
CA ASN A 185 11.60 -5.51 -3.56
C ASN A 185 12.18 -6.39 -2.46
N ASP A 186 12.69 -5.78 -1.41
CA ASP A 186 13.31 -6.47 -0.28
C ASP A 186 12.60 -6.08 1.01
N MET A 187 12.01 -7.06 1.68
CA MET A 187 11.32 -6.87 2.96
C MET A 187 12.08 -7.61 4.06
N LYS A 188 12.49 -6.86 5.07
CA LYS A 188 13.10 -7.35 6.32
C LYS A 188 12.14 -7.08 7.45
N VAL A 189 12.04 -8.01 8.38
CA VAL A 189 11.14 -7.91 9.53
C VAL A 189 11.92 -8.16 10.81
N ASN A 190 11.45 -7.54 11.91
CA ASN A 190 12.03 -7.70 13.24
C ASN A 190 13.56 -7.44 13.27
N THR A 191 13.99 -6.42 12.51
CA THR A 191 15.41 -6.02 12.50
C THR A 191 15.72 -5.18 13.74
N PRO A 192 16.89 -5.34 14.36
CA PRO A 192 17.28 -4.45 15.46
C PRO A 192 17.29 -2.99 15.00
N LEU A 193 16.56 -2.13 15.70
CA LEU A 193 16.54 -0.69 15.50
C LEU A 193 17.18 0.00 16.71
N LEU A 194 17.83 1.14 16.48
CA LEU A 194 18.33 1.99 17.58
C LEU A 194 17.12 2.60 18.32
N GLU A 195 17.27 2.88 19.61
CA GLU A 195 16.19 3.49 20.42
C GLU A 195 15.74 4.84 19.88
N ASP A 196 16.64 5.59 19.23
CA ASP A 196 16.39 6.91 18.64
C ASP A 196 16.08 6.86 17.13
N TYR A 197 15.82 5.67 16.56
CA TYR A 197 15.65 5.51 15.11
C TYR A 197 14.54 6.39 14.52
N PHE A 198 13.45 6.58 15.27
CA PHE A 198 12.31 7.42 14.87
C PHE A 198 12.28 8.77 15.58
N VAL A 199 13.39 9.17 16.22
CA VAL A 199 13.47 10.45 16.93
C VAL A 199 14.09 11.51 16.03
N PHE A 200 13.37 12.63 15.86
CA PHE A 200 13.92 13.80 15.19
C PHE A 200 14.96 14.50 16.04
N ASP A 201 16.18 14.62 15.53
CA ASP A 201 17.28 15.32 16.21
C ASP A 201 17.65 16.60 15.44
N LYS A 202 17.16 17.75 15.92
CA LYS A 202 17.45 19.07 15.37
C LYS A 202 18.95 19.37 15.23
N LYS A 203 19.80 18.78 16.08
CA LYS A 203 21.26 19.02 16.05
C LYS A 203 21.92 18.49 14.77
N LYS A 204 21.29 17.55 14.08
CA LYS A 204 21.76 17.02 12.80
C LYS A 204 21.51 18.00 11.63
N TYR A 205 20.74 19.08 11.86
CA TYR A 205 20.28 20.03 10.85
C TYR A 205 20.51 21.48 11.29
N PRO A 206 21.77 21.89 11.61
CA PRO A 206 22.04 23.19 12.23
C PRO A 206 21.69 24.39 11.34
N ASP A 207 21.76 24.20 10.02
CA ASP A 207 21.58 25.28 9.04
C ASP A 207 20.21 25.23 8.35
N TYR A 208 19.34 24.26 8.73
CA TYR A 208 18.02 24.11 8.09
C TYR A 208 16.99 25.09 8.65
N TYR A 209 16.20 25.65 7.75
CA TYR A 209 14.99 26.36 8.11
C TYR A 209 13.93 25.36 8.64
N ILE A 210 13.39 25.63 9.81
CA ILE A 210 12.36 24.79 10.43
C ILE A 210 11.06 25.58 10.48
N ASN A 211 10.06 25.03 9.81
CA ASN A 211 8.68 25.52 9.77
C ASN A 211 7.83 24.60 10.65
N ASP A 212 7.27 25.14 11.76
CA ASP A 212 6.49 24.44 12.78
C ASP A 212 5.16 25.15 13.10
#